data_98fe7683a2c521b56bc2551e205c74e6
#
_entry.id   98fe7683a2c521b56bc2551e205c74e6
#
_cell.length_a   1.000
_cell.length_b   1.000
_cell.length_c   1.000
_cell.angle_alpha   90.00
_cell.angle_beta   90.00
_cell.angle_gamma   90.00
#
_symmetry.space_group_name_H-M   'P 1'
#
loop_
_entity.id
_entity.type
_entity.pdbx_description
1 polymer ?
#
loop_
_entity_poly.entity_id
_entity_poly.type
_entity_poly.pdbx_seq_one_letter_code
_entity_poly.pdbx_strand_id
1 'polypeptide(L)'
;GTDYEFVKHSHKEFLRQISKGDICLSIGGDNYCYNGVDRLGYYNRMLHKKGARTVLWGCSIEPSVLKGAVIEDLKSYDLITVRESLSYKGLKNAGIMDNVLLCPDPAFQLDKTEVNLPEGFDKSNTIGINVSPLVSEYGNLVMENYLELIKYILEDSSNKVLLIPHVV
;
A
#
# COMPACT_ATOMS: atom_id res chain seq x y z
N GLY A 1 2.48 -19.93 14.75
CA GLY A 1 2.90 -18.65 14.21
C GLY A 1 4.32 -18.34 14.64
N THR A 2 5.11 -17.77 13.79
CA THR A 2 6.44 -17.25 14.16
C THR A 2 6.24 -15.93 14.87
N ASP A 3 6.66 -15.85 16.13
CA ASP A 3 6.68 -14.59 16.89
C ASP A 3 7.77 -13.71 16.31
N TYR A 4 7.36 -12.64 15.63
CA TYR A 4 8.27 -11.61 15.18
C TYR A 4 8.33 -10.49 16.22
N GLU A 5 9.54 -10.10 16.58
CA GLU A 5 9.75 -8.93 17.42
C GLU A 5 9.72 -7.67 16.56
N PHE A 6 8.78 -6.77 16.86
CA PHE A 6 8.73 -5.45 16.23
C PHE A 6 9.55 -4.46 17.03
N VAL A 7 10.66 -4.01 16.45
CA VAL A 7 11.51 -3.00 17.07
C VAL A 7 11.36 -1.67 16.31
N LYS A 8 10.97 -0.63 17.02
CA LYS A 8 10.85 0.72 16.45
C LYS A 8 12.19 1.44 16.56
N HIS A 9 12.80 1.75 15.42
CA HIS A 9 14.03 2.51 15.35
C HIS A 9 13.81 3.88 14.72
N SER A 10 14.62 4.86 15.14
CA SER A 10 14.81 6.05 14.30
C SER A 10 15.52 5.68 13.00
N HIS A 11 15.35 6.47 11.96
CA HIS A 11 15.99 6.21 10.67
C HIS A 11 17.53 6.11 10.76
N LYS A 12 18.17 6.87 11.67
CA LYS A 12 19.62 6.80 11.91
C LYS A 12 20.03 5.49 12.56
N GLU A 13 19.27 5.01 13.54
CA GLU A 13 19.52 3.75 14.22
C GLU A 13 19.32 2.58 13.27
N PHE A 14 18.24 2.60 12.47
CA PHE A 14 18.00 1.62 11.44
C PHE A 14 19.20 1.52 10.49
N LEU A 15 19.65 2.63 9.90
CA LEU A 15 20.79 2.61 8.99
C LEU A 15 22.09 2.13 9.67
N ARG A 16 22.29 2.36 10.97
CA ARG A 16 23.49 1.88 11.69
C ARG A 16 23.53 0.36 11.83
N GLN A 17 22.37 -0.28 11.93
CA GLN A 17 22.27 -1.72 12.14
C GLN A 17 22.44 -2.52 10.84
N ILE A 18 22.21 -1.89 9.68
CA ILE A 18 22.29 -2.55 8.38
C ILE A 18 23.75 -2.92 8.03
N SER A 19 23.90 -4.15 7.61
CA SER A 19 25.16 -4.77 7.21
C SER A 19 25.14 -5.27 5.76
N LYS A 20 26.30 -5.60 5.24
CA LYS A 20 26.42 -6.19 3.90
C LYS A 20 25.68 -7.54 3.84
N GLY A 21 24.83 -7.69 2.84
CA GLY A 21 24.05 -8.91 2.59
C GLY A 21 22.67 -8.91 3.20
N ASP A 22 22.33 -7.92 4.04
CA ASP A 22 20.97 -7.76 4.55
C ASP A 22 19.99 -7.52 3.39
N ILE A 23 18.74 -7.94 3.58
CA ILE A 23 17.64 -7.65 2.66
C ILE A 23 16.70 -6.66 3.33
N CYS A 24 16.56 -5.49 2.73
CA CYS A 24 15.72 -4.41 3.23
C CYS A 24 14.47 -4.30 2.38
N LEU A 25 13.31 -4.46 3.00
CA LEU A 25 12.01 -4.38 2.34
C LEU A 25 11.38 -3.01 2.60
N SER A 26 11.08 -2.27 1.53
CA SER A 26 10.17 -1.14 1.60
C SER A 26 8.75 -1.68 1.42
N ILE A 27 8.03 -1.83 2.52
CA ILE A 27 6.66 -2.31 2.55
C ILE A 27 5.69 -1.14 2.61
N GLY A 28 4.53 -1.30 2.01
CA GLY A 28 3.50 -0.28 1.95
C GLY A 28 3.05 -0.04 0.51
N GLY A 29 1.74 0.07 0.33
CA GLY A 29 1.16 0.03 -1.01
C GLY A 29 1.55 1.22 -1.90
N ASP A 30 1.56 2.43 -1.38
CA ASP A 30 1.57 3.66 -2.17
C ASP A 30 2.88 4.47 -2.03
N ASN A 31 4.01 3.76 -1.94
CA ASN A 31 5.31 4.38 -1.65
C ASN A 31 5.75 5.42 -2.70
N TYR A 32 5.38 5.25 -3.96
CA TYR A 32 5.69 6.17 -5.06
C TYR A 32 4.43 6.83 -5.64
N CYS A 33 3.38 7.02 -4.83
CA CYS A 33 2.14 7.67 -5.26
C CYS A 33 2.00 9.10 -4.74
N TYR A 34 2.77 9.49 -3.71
CA TYR A 34 2.63 10.77 -3.03
C TYR A 34 3.96 11.53 -2.94
N ASN A 35 3.94 12.69 -2.31
CA ASN A 35 5.14 13.45 -2.01
C ASN A 35 6.10 12.68 -1.09
N GLY A 36 7.41 12.93 -1.23
CA GLY A 36 8.43 12.31 -0.37
C GLY A 36 9.22 11.17 -1.02
N VAL A 37 9.06 10.96 -2.33
CA VAL A 37 9.85 9.98 -3.11
C VAL A 37 11.36 10.20 -2.99
N ASP A 38 11.82 11.46 -2.84
CA ASP A 38 13.24 11.77 -2.63
C ASP A 38 13.80 11.13 -1.37
N ARG A 39 12.98 11.01 -0.32
CA ARG A 39 13.37 10.35 0.93
C ARG A 39 13.54 8.84 0.72
N LEU A 40 12.65 8.21 -0.04
CA LEU A 40 12.78 6.80 -0.38
C LEU A 40 14.07 6.55 -1.16
N GLY A 41 14.33 7.34 -2.19
CA GLY A 41 15.57 7.25 -2.97
C GLY A 41 16.82 7.52 -2.15
N TYR A 42 16.76 8.40 -1.15
CA TYR A 42 17.86 8.58 -0.21
C TYR A 42 18.16 7.30 0.57
N TYR A 43 17.14 6.67 1.17
CA TYR A 43 17.34 5.43 1.93
C TYR A 43 17.80 4.28 1.05
N ASN A 44 17.21 4.11 -0.11
CA ASN A 44 17.61 3.08 -1.07
C ASN A 44 19.11 3.20 -1.39
N ARG A 45 19.58 4.38 -1.75
CA ARG A 45 21.03 4.64 -2.01
C ARG A 45 21.90 4.37 -0.78
N MET A 46 21.46 4.73 0.42
CA MET A 46 22.24 4.50 1.65
C MET A 46 22.35 3.01 1.98
N LEU A 47 21.30 2.24 1.75
CA LEU A 47 21.27 0.79 1.93
C LEU A 47 22.24 0.09 0.96
N HIS A 48 22.19 0.46 -0.30
CA HIS A 48 23.15 -0.05 -1.31
C HIS A 48 24.60 0.28 -0.99
N LYS A 49 24.89 1.49 -0.50
CA LYS A 49 26.24 1.85 -0.04
C LYS A 49 26.76 0.96 1.09
N LYS A 50 25.87 0.37 1.87
CA LYS A 50 26.21 -0.59 2.92
C LYS A 50 26.28 -2.04 2.41
N GLY A 51 25.98 -2.28 1.15
CA GLY A 51 25.96 -3.60 0.53
C GLY A 51 24.73 -4.43 0.86
N ALA A 52 23.66 -3.80 1.32
CA ALA A 52 22.36 -4.43 1.47
C ALA A 52 21.63 -4.53 0.13
N ARG A 53 20.74 -5.51 -0.01
CA ARG A 53 19.77 -5.59 -1.11
C ARG A 53 18.51 -4.86 -0.73
N THR A 54 17.85 -4.27 -1.72
CA THR A 54 16.61 -3.53 -1.50
C THR A 54 15.47 -4.07 -2.34
N VAL A 55 14.32 -4.22 -1.72
CA VAL A 55 13.10 -4.71 -2.36
C VAL A 55 11.98 -3.70 -2.11
N LEU A 56 11.33 -3.27 -3.17
CA LEU A 56 10.09 -2.52 -3.10
C LEU A 56 8.93 -3.51 -3.21
N TRP A 57 8.22 -3.74 -2.10
CA TRP A 57 7.32 -4.88 -1.96
C TRP A 57 5.85 -4.49 -2.04
N GLY A 58 5.12 -5.06 -3.03
CA GLY A 58 3.67 -4.92 -3.17
C GLY A 58 3.21 -3.48 -3.41
N CYS A 59 3.94 -2.71 -4.22
CA CYS A 59 3.70 -1.29 -4.40
C CYS A 59 2.74 -0.96 -5.56
N SER A 60 2.11 0.21 -5.44
CA SER A 60 1.60 1.00 -6.56
C SER A 60 2.54 2.17 -6.82
N ILE A 61 2.65 2.57 -8.07
CA ILE A 61 3.50 3.68 -8.52
C ILE A 61 2.68 4.58 -9.43
N GLU A 62 2.56 5.85 -9.06
CA GLU A 62 1.88 6.84 -9.90
C GLU A 62 2.73 7.14 -11.14
N PRO A 63 2.23 6.91 -12.36
CA PRO A 63 3.02 7.12 -13.59
C PRO A 63 3.61 8.51 -13.74
N SER A 64 2.97 9.54 -13.18
CA SER A 64 3.43 10.93 -13.25
C SER A 64 4.74 11.20 -12.52
N VAL A 65 5.12 10.34 -11.53
CA VAL A 65 6.38 10.46 -10.81
C VAL A 65 7.56 9.82 -11.53
N LEU A 66 7.31 9.01 -12.56
CA LEU A 66 8.33 8.27 -13.32
C LEU A 66 9.15 9.19 -14.23
N LYS A 67 10.03 9.99 -13.62
CA LYS A 67 10.93 10.92 -14.33
C LYS A 67 12.24 11.16 -13.59
N GLY A 68 13.28 11.51 -14.31
CA GLY A 68 14.56 11.93 -13.74
C GLY A 68 15.12 10.96 -12.71
N ALA A 69 15.47 11.47 -11.54
CA ALA A 69 16.09 10.70 -10.47
C ALA A 69 15.23 9.54 -9.93
N VAL A 70 13.91 9.61 -10.06
CA VAL A 70 13.01 8.53 -9.63
C VAL A 70 13.20 7.29 -10.50
N ILE A 71 13.37 7.44 -11.79
CA ILE A 71 13.66 6.31 -12.70
C ILE A 71 14.97 5.63 -12.31
N GLU A 72 16.02 6.41 -12.06
CA GLU A 72 17.32 5.87 -11.67
C GLU A 72 17.28 5.18 -10.30
N ASP A 73 16.50 5.72 -9.37
CA ASP A 73 16.28 5.10 -8.07
C ASP A 73 15.55 3.75 -8.22
N LEU A 74 14.45 3.71 -8.97
CA LEU A 74 13.69 2.48 -9.20
C LEU A 74 14.53 1.41 -9.94
N LYS A 75 15.36 1.78 -10.88
CA LYS A 75 16.30 0.84 -11.53
C LYS A 75 17.29 0.24 -10.56
N SER A 76 17.60 0.92 -9.47
CA SER A 76 18.59 0.46 -8.50
C SER A 76 18.04 -0.56 -7.49
N TYR A 77 16.75 -0.74 -7.37
CA TYR A 77 16.20 -1.82 -6.54
C TYR A 77 16.58 -3.19 -7.09
N ASP A 78 16.91 -4.13 -6.20
CA ASP A 78 17.16 -5.53 -6.61
C ASP A 78 15.87 -6.21 -7.07
N LEU A 79 14.73 -5.82 -6.51
CA LEU A 79 13.41 -6.31 -6.91
C LEU A 79 12.34 -5.27 -6.62
N ILE A 80 11.42 -5.12 -7.56
CA ILE A 80 10.17 -4.37 -7.40
C ILE A 80 9.01 -5.32 -7.67
N THR A 81 8.12 -5.50 -6.71
CA THR A 81 6.86 -6.18 -6.93
C THR A 81 5.73 -5.16 -6.98
N VAL A 82 5.05 -5.08 -8.10
CA VAL A 82 3.89 -4.19 -8.28
C VAL A 82 2.59 -4.99 -8.23
N ARG A 83 1.59 -4.43 -7.56
CA ARG A 83 0.33 -5.13 -7.26
C ARG A 83 -0.76 -4.92 -8.31
N GLU A 84 -0.55 -4.05 -9.28
CA GLU A 84 -1.54 -3.76 -10.33
C GLU A 84 -0.88 -3.39 -11.66
N SER A 85 -1.68 -3.53 -12.74
CA SER A 85 -1.19 -3.45 -14.11
C SER A 85 -0.83 -2.02 -14.57
N LEU A 86 -1.36 -0.99 -13.93
CA LEU A 86 -1.07 0.40 -14.29
C LEU A 86 0.38 0.76 -13.93
N SER A 87 0.79 0.45 -12.70
CA SER A 87 2.19 0.60 -12.26
C SER A 87 3.14 -0.25 -13.10
N TYR A 88 2.78 -1.50 -13.41
CA TYR A 88 3.60 -2.37 -14.24
C TYR A 88 3.82 -1.78 -15.64
N LYS A 89 2.75 -1.30 -16.28
CA LYS A 89 2.84 -0.64 -17.59
C LYS A 89 3.63 0.66 -17.52
N GLY A 90 3.44 1.45 -16.46
CA GLY A 90 4.19 2.68 -16.22
C GLY A 90 5.70 2.44 -16.15
N LEU A 91 6.12 1.47 -15.35
CA LEU A 91 7.53 1.07 -15.23
C LEU A 91 8.09 0.59 -16.57
N LYS A 92 7.35 -0.26 -17.27
CA LYS A 92 7.74 -0.74 -18.60
C LYS A 92 7.95 0.41 -19.58
N ASN A 93 7.05 1.37 -19.63
CA ASN A 93 7.14 2.54 -20.50
C ASN A 93 8.32 3.45 -20.13
N ALA A 94 8.71 3.45 -18.85
CA ALA A 94 9.91 4.16 -18.36
C ALA A 94 11.21 3.37 -18.56
N GLY A 95 11.17 2.19 -19.18
CA GLY A 95 12.36 1.36 -19.43
C GLY A 95 12.88 0.64 -18.19
N ILE A 96 12.00 0.34 -17.22
CA ILE A 96 12.33 -0.41 -16.00
C ILE A 96 11.63 -1.77 -16.08
N MET A 97 12.40 -2.83 -16.35
CA MET A 97 11.85 -4.16 -16.62
C MET A 97 12.57 -5.29 -15.91
N ASP A 98 13.90 -5.18 -15.79
CA ASP A 98 14.75 -6.31 -15.42
C ASP A 98 14.56 -6.74 -13.96
N ASN A 99 14.09 -5.82 -13.12
CA ASN A 99 13.88 -6.00 -11.69
C ASN A 99 12.41 -5.90 -11.27
N VAL A 100 11.45 -6.01 -12.20
CA VAL A 100 10.02 -5.79 -11.94
C VAL A 100 9.20 -7.07 -12.12
N LEU A 101 8.40 -7.40 -11.13
CA LEU A 101 7.40 -8.47 -11.18
C LEU A 101 6.00 -7.91 -10.91
N LEU A 102 5.03 -8.32 -11.73
CA LEU A 102 3.61 -8.09 -11.43
C LEU A 102 3.10 -9.28 -10.61
N CYS A 103 2.63 -9.02 -9.39
CA CYS A 103 2.03 -10.04 -8.54
C CYS A 103 0.91 -9.43 -7.69
N PRO A 104 -0.03 -10.25 -7.22
CA PRO A 104 -1.10 -9.76 -6.35
C PRO A 104 -0.58 -9.03 -5.10
N ASP A 105 -1.42 -8.14 -4.55
CA ASP A 105 -1.12 -7.48 -3.28
C ASP A 105 -0.84 -8.54 -2.20
N PRO A 106 0.24 -8.39 -1.40
CA PRO A 106 0.58 -9.34 -0.34
C PRO A 106 -0.55 -9.60 0.66
N ALA A 107 -1.49 -8.66 0.81
CA ALA A 107 -2.65 -8.85 1.68
C ALA A 107 -3.53 -10.05 1.29
N PHE A 108 -3.51 -10.48 0.01
CA PHE A 108 -4.22 -11.69 -0.43
C PHE A 108 -3.63 -13.00 0.13
N GLN A 109 -2.45 -12.95 0.74
CA GLN A 109 -1.85 -14.10 1.42
C GLN A 109 -2.29 -14.24 2.88
N LEU A 110 -2.99 -13.23 3.42
CA LEU A 110 -3.50 -13.29 4.79
C LEU A 110 -4.73 -14.19 4.86
N ASP A 111 -4.72 -15.08 5.84
CA ASP A 111 -5.90 -15.84 6.19
C ASP A 111 -6.98 -14.92 6.79
N LYS A 112 -8.23 -15.19 6.45
CA LYS A 112 -9.35 -14.50 7.09
C LYS A 112 -9.46 -14.94 8.55
N THR A 113 -9.72 -13.97 9.42
CA THR A 113 -10.07 -14.25 10.81
C THR A 113 -11.59 -14.17 10.95
N GLU A 114 -12.19 -15.21 11.52
CA GLU A 114 -13.62 -15.19 11.84
C GLU A 114 -13.86 -14.21 12.98
N VAL A 115 -14.79 -13.30 12.75
CA VAL A 115 -15.24 -12.32 13.74
C VAL A 115 -16.75 -12.38 13.88
N ASN A 116 -17.24 -12.15 15.09
CA ASN A 116 -18.66 -11.99 15.33
C ASN A 116 -19.10 -10.61 14.84
N LEU A 117 -20.20 -10.56 14.11
CA LEU A 117 -20.84 -9.29 13.80
C LEU A 117 -21.41 -8.66 15.07
N PRO A 118 -21.52 -7.31 15.12
CA PRO A 118 -22.20 -6.64 16.21
C PRO A 118 -23.66 -7.14 16.36
N GLU A 119 -24.20 -6.99 17.56
CA GLU A 119 -25.59 -7.35 17.82
C GLU A 119 -26.56 -6.67 16.83
N GLY A 120 -27.51 -7.42 16.34
CA GLY A 120 -28.49 -6.94 15.34
C GLY A 120 -28.01 -7.01 13.88
N PHE A 121 -26.78 -7.45 13.62
CA PHE A 121 -26.27 -7.68 12.28
C PHE A 121 -26.10 -9.18 12.00
N ASP A 122 -26.32 -9.58 10.76
CA ASP A 122 -26.07 -10.96 10.30
C ASP A 122 -25.51 -10.97 8.87
N LYS A 123 -24.95 -12.11 8.47
CA LYS A 123 -24.27 -12.25 7.17
C LYS A 123 -25.22 -12.21 5.97
N SER A 124 -26.52 -12.37 6.17
CA SER A 124 -27.49 -12.46 5.06
C SER A 124 -27.98 -11.10 4.58
N ASN A 125 -27.95 -10.09 5.44
CA ASN A 125 -28.53 -8.78 5.16
C ASN A 125 -27.65 -7.60 5.59
N THR A 126 -26.35 -7.82 5.76
CA THR A 126 -25.41 -6.77 6.16
C THR A 126 -24.47 -6.39 5.01
N ILE A 127 -24.44 -5.11 4.66
CA ILE A 127 -23.49 -4.52 3.73
C ILE A 127 -22.45 -3.75 4.54
N GLY A 128 -21.19 -4.19 4.46
CA GLY A 128 -20.07 -3.48 5.06
C GLY A 128 -19.58 -2.36 4.13
N ILE A 129 -19.48 -1.15 4.65
CA ILE A 129 -18.90 -0.01 3.92
C ILE A 129 -17.65 0.46 4.63
N ASN A 130 -16.51 0.37 3.94
CA ASN A 130 -15.23 0.87 4.41
C ASN A 130 -14.95 2.23 3.74
N VAL A 131 -14.86 3.29 4.54
CA VAL A 131 -14.60 4.65 4.05
C VAL A 131 -13.26 5.12 4.60
N SER A 132 -12.32 5.42 3.70
CA SER A 132 -11.04 6.02 4.08
C SER A 132 -11.18 7.52 4.34
N PRO A 133 -10.51 8.09 5.37
CA PRO A 133 -10.42 9.54 5.57
C PRO A 133 -9.87 10.28 4.34
N LEU A 134 -9.03 9.66 3.53
CA LEU A 134 -8.51 10.23 2.29
C LEU A 134 -9.59 10.57 1.26
N VAL A 135 -10.76 9.94 1.36
CA VAL A 135 -11.89 10.22 0.46
C VAL A 135 -12.35 11.68 0.57
N SER A 136 -12.27 12.29 1.75
CA SER A 136 -12.64 13.69 1.95
C SER A 136 -11.75 14.68 1.20
N GLU A 137 -10.53 14.29 0.83
CA GLU A 137 -9.60 15.12 0.06
C GLU A 137 -10.03 15.29 -1.41
N TYR A 138 -10.89 14.37 -1.92
CA TYR A 138 -11.42 14.44 -3.29
C TYR A 138 -12.67 15.34 -3.41
N GLY A 139 -13.05 16.02 -2.35
CA GLY A 139 -14.12 17.02 -2.32
C GLY A 139 -15.43 16.54 -1.69
N ASN A 140 -16.31 17.50 -1.41
CA ASN A 140 -17.57 17.26 -0.71
C ASN A 140 -18.52 16.31 -1.44
N LEU A 141 -18.51 16.30 -2.78
CA LEU A 141 -19.36 15.42 -3.59
C LEU A 141 -19.13 13.93 -3.31
N VAL A 142 -17.93 13.54 -2.92
CA VAL A 142 -17.64 12.13 -2.62
C VAL A 142 -18.35 11.71 -1.34
N MET A 143 -18.36 12.54 -0.31
CA MET A 143 -19.08 12.27 0.93
C MET A 143 -20.60 12.27 0.71
N GLU A 144 -21.12 13.18 -0.10
CA GLU A 144 -22.54 13.21 -0.50
C GLU A 144 -22.91 11.91 -1.23
N ASN A 145 -22.11 11.43 -2.15
CA ASN A 145 -22.33 10.16 -2.86
C ASN A 145 -22.38 8.95 -1.90
N TYR A 146 -21.50 8.92 -0.87
CA TYR A 146 -21.56 7.86 0.15
C TYR A 146 -22.85 7.93 0.96
N LEU A 147 -23.30 9.13 1.34
CA LEU A 147 -24.56 9.31 2.05
C LEU A 147 -25.76 8.88 1.21
N GLU A 148 -25.80 9.24 -0.06
CA GLU A 148 -26.85 8.81 -0.98
C GLU A 148 -26.85 7.30 -1.20
N LEU A 149 -25.68 6.66 -1.32
CA LEU A 149 -25.57 5.20 -1.40
C LEU A 149 -26.11 4.53 -0.13
N ILE A 150 -25.76 5.05 1.05
CA ILE A 150 -26.25 4.51 2.33
C ILE A 150 -27.78 4.66 2.43
N LYS A 151 -28.31 5.82 2.08
CA LYS A 151 -29.77 6.05 2.05
C LYS A 151 -30.46 5.06 1.11
N TYR A 152 -29.97 4.94 -0.11
CA TYR A 152 -30.49 3.99 -1.10
C TYR A 152 -30.55 2.56 -0.54
N ILE A 153 -29.44 2.09 0.08
CA ILE A 153 -29.40 0.75 0.68
C ILE A 153 -30.47 0.59 1.78
N LEU A 154 -30.63 1.61 2.63
CA LEU A 154 -31.56 1.55 3.77
C LEU A 154 -33.02 1.71 3.37
N GLU A 155 -33.32 2.45 2.31
CA GLU A 155 -34.67 2.76 1.85
C GLU A 155 -35.20 1.71 0.87
N ASP A 156 -34.37 1.24 -0.05
CA ASP A 156 -34.78 0.35 -1.15
C ASP A 156 -34.50 -1.14 -0.88
N SER A 157 -34.02 -1.49 0.31
CA SER A 157 -33.77 -2.89 0.66
C SER A 157 -33.99 -3.19 2.13
N SER A 158 -34.03 -4.48 2.48
CA SER A 158 -34.03 -4.95 3.87
C SER A 158 -32.61 -5.04 4.46
N ASN A 159 -31.60 -4.56 3.75
CA ASN A 159 -30.22 -4.64 4.19
C ASN A 159 -29.89 -3.61 5.28
N LYS A 160 -28.95 -3.96 6.11
CA LYS A 160 -28.33 -3.09 7.13
C LYS A 160 -26.96 -2.64 6.65
N VAL A 161 -26.55 -1.46 7.05
CA VAL A 161 -25.24 -0.92 6.72
C VAL A 161 -24.36 -0.95 7.96
N LEU A 162 -23.19 -1.60 7.85
CA LEU A 162 -22.15 -1.61 8.86
C LEU A 162 -20.97 -0.77 8.37
N LEU A 163 -20.72 0.36 9.05
CA LEU A 163 -19.55 1.19 8.74
C LEU A 163 -18.31 0.56 9.36
N ILE A 164 -17.32 0.30 8.54
CA ILE A 164 -16.05 -0.31 8.93
C ILE A 164 -14.97 0.77 8.81
N PRO A 165 -14.33 1.20 9.91
CA PRO A 165 -13.27 2.20 9.83
C PRO A 165 -12.08 1.66 9.05
N HIS A 166 -11.50 2.51 8.19
CA HIS A 166 -10.32 2.14 7.40
C HIS A 166 -9.04 2.20 8.23
N VAL A 167 -8.96 3.19 9.12
CA VAL A 167 -7.85 3.39 10.06
C VAL A 167 -8.43 3.72 11.42
N VAL A 168 -7.89 3.14 12.47
CA VAL A 168 -8.26 3.38 13.88
C VAL A 168 -7.07 4.01 14.62
#